data_14f1c68cc103e8132be0ebacccd5574b
#
_entry.id   14f1c68cc103e8132be0ebacccd5574b
#
_cell.length_a   1.000
_cell.length_b   1.000
_cell.length_c   1.000
_cell.angle_alpha   90.00
_cell.angle_beta   90.00
_cell.angle_gamma   90.00
#
_symmetry.space_group_name_H-M   'P 1'
#
loop_
_entity.id
_entity.type
_entity.pdbx_description
1 polymer ?
#
loop_
_entity_poly.entity_id
_entity_poly.type
_entity_poly.pdbx_seq_one_letter_code
_entity_poly.pdbx_strand_id
1 'polypeptide(L)'
;FMEEWRKGWHPEQMNAKGASSSALVVGTGPAGMEAALSLAKRGYDVALAEAKTEVGGRLTLERKLPGLSAWGRVIDYREYQLGKLSNAETYFDSELSADQVLEFGFENVCVATGSSWRADGVSRQHVRPIERHGDMPVFTPDDLMAGRLPTGKVVLYDDDHYYMGGVLAELLVSNGCAVSFVVPSAYVSDWTINTLEQETIQRRLLEMGVEIHLNRGLAKMEAQSVLTNCTYTDQLTRLDADAVVIVGSRLPEDRLYQALKAREDEWADAGVRSVSLIGDANAPGPIAWATYAGHRYARELDGENIGDALPFKREIAELID
;
A
#
# COMPACT_ATOMS: atom_id res chain seq x y z
N PHE A 1 7.81 -3.80 -17.19
CA PHE A 1 8.61 -4.02 -18.41
C PHE A 1 8.92 -2.72 -19.15
N MET A 2 7.93 -1.89 -19.47
CA MET A 2 8.18 -0.66 -20.25
C MET A 2 9.07 0.33 -19.51
N GLU A 3 8.90 0.45 -18.19
CA GLU A 3 9.69 1.37 -17.36
C GLU A 3 11.14 0.88 -17.21
N GLU A 4 11.36 -0.39 -16.98
CA GLU A 4 12.70 -0.96 -16.92
C GLU A 4 13.46 -0.74 -18.23
N TRP A 5 12.80 -0.94 -19.36
CA TRP A 5 13.37 -0.68 -20.66
C TRP A 5 13.67 0.80 -20.90
N ARG A 6 12.77 1.69 -20.47
CA ARG A 6 12.99 3.14 -20.54
C ARG A 6 14.21 3.59 -19.72
N LYS A 7 14.45 2.92 -18.59
CA LYS A 7 15.60 3.16 -17.72
C LYS A 7 16.87 2.41 -18.16
N GLY A 8 16.81 1.62 -19.22
CA GLY A 8 17.93 0.81 -19.70
C GLY A 8 18.30 -0.32 -18.73
N TRP A 9 17.39 -0.74 -17.86
CA TRP A 9 17.66 -1.83 -16.92
C TRP A 9 17.47 -3.19 -17.59
N HIS A 10 18.45 -4.06 -17.42
CA HIS A 10 18.28 -5.44 -17.84
C HIS A 10 17.35 -6.18 -16.87
N PRO A 11 16.34 -6.93 -17.34
CA PRO A 11 15.34 -7.57 -16.47
C PRO A 11 15.96 -8.60 -15.50
N GLU A 12 17.01 -9.30 -15.90
CA GLU A 12 17.62 -10.39 -15.12
C GLU A 12 18.96 -10.02 -14.49
N GLN A 13 19.64 -9.00 -15.00
CA GLN A 13 20.97 -8.60 -14.54
C GLN A 13 20.87 -7.30 -13.75
N MET A 14 21.39 -7.32 -12.53
CA MET A 14 21.50 -6.13 -11.69
C MET A 14 22.94 -5.64 -11.67
N ASN A 15 23.11 -4.32 -11.84
CA ASN A 15 24.44 -3.71 -11.71
C ASN A 15 24.95 -3.88 -10.27
N ALA A 16 26.26 -4.10 -10.13
CA ALA A 16 26.92 -4.11 -8.81
C ALA A 16 26.69 -2.78 -8.07
N LYS A 17 26.97 -2.77 -6.77
CA LYS A 17 26.92 -1.55 -5.96
C LYS A 17 27.85 -0.48 -6.52
N GLY A 18 27.48 0.78 -6.29
CA GLY A 18 28.30 1.93 -6.66
C GLY A 18 29.31 2.31 -5.58
N ALA A 19 29.40 3.61 -5.29
CA ALA A 19 30.41 4.15 -4.37
C ALA A 19 30.08 3.93 -2.88
N SER A 20 28.80 3.78 -2.52
CA SER A 20 28.37 3.48 -1.16
C SER A 20 28.41 1.97 -0.89
N SER A 21 28.48 1.59 0.39
CA SER A 21 28.64 0.19 0.78
C SER A 21 27.49 -0.34 1.63
N SER A 22 26.76 0.52 2.35
CA SER A 22 25.76 0.12 3.32
C SER A 22 24.40 0.79 3.11
N ALA A 23 23.35 0.08 3.49
CA ALA A 23 21.99 0.59 3.45
C ALA A 23 21.19 0.11 4.66
N LEU A 24 20.46 1.04 5.30
CA LEU A 24 19.43 0.74 6.29
C LEU A 24 18.06 0.86 5.61
N VAL A 25 17.28 -0.21 5.67
CA VAL A 25 15.89 -0.21 5.21
C VAL A 25 14.97 -0.29 6.43
N VAL A 26 14.09 0.68 6.60
CA VAL A 26 13.17 0.76 7.74
C VAL A 26 11.76 0.38 7.28
N GLY A 27 11.29 -0.77 7.77
CA GLY A 27 9.99 -1.39 7.43
C GLY A 27 10.14 -2.57 6.48
N THR A 28 9.51 -3.69 6.84
CA THR A 28 9.56 -4.98 6.11
C THR A 28 8.29 -5.27 5.30
N GLY A 29 7.53 -4.23 4.94
CA GLY A 29 6.46 -4.37 3.95
C GLY A 29 7.02 -4.73 2.55
N PRO A 30 6.15 -4.98 1.55
CA PRO A 30 6.57 -5.37 0.20
C PRO A 30 7.63 -4.47 -0.42
N ALA A 31 7.55 -3.15 -0.18
CA ALA A 31 8.53 -2.18 -0.70
C ALA A 31 9.90 -2.34 -0.05
N GLY A 32 9.93 -2.40 1.30
CA GLY A 32 11.20 -2.53 2.04
C GLY A 32 11.89 -3.87 1.79
N MET A 33 11.13 -4.97 1.79
CA MET A 33 11.69 -6.30 1.47
C MET A 33 12.25 -6.37 0.05
N GLU A 34 11.59 -5.75 -0.94
CA GLU A 34 12.12 -5.70 -2.30
C GLU A 34 13.37 -4.83 -2.40
N ALA A 35 13.38 -3.66 -1.73
CA ALA A 35 14.53 -2.79 -1.67
C ALA A 35 15.73 -3.52 -1.06
N ALA A 36 15.54 -4.14 0.12
CA ALA A 36 16.59 -4.89 0.81
C ALA A 36 17.14 -6.05 -0.04
N LEU A 37 16.25 -6.86 -0.63
CA LEU A 37 16.64 -7.97 -1.49
C LEU A 37 17.43 -7.52 -2.71
N SER A 38 16.98 -6.47 -3.36
CA SER A 38 17.63 -5.94 -4.56
C SER A 38 18.96 -5.27 -4.25
N LEU A 39 19.07 -4.51 -3.15
CA LEU A 39 20.33 -3.93 -2.68
C LEU A 39 21.36 -5.01 -2.31
N ALA A 40 20.93 -6.02 -1.55
CA ALA A 40 21.81 -7.10 -1.15
C ALA A 40 22.33 -7.90 -2.37
N LYS A 41 21.48 -8.16 -3.38
CA LYS A 41 21.92 -8.76 -4.66
C LYS A 41 22.93 -7.90 -5.42
N ARG A 42 22.88 -6.58 -5.26
CA ARG A 42 23.88 -5.65 -5.82
C ARG A 42 25.18 -5.62 -5.02
N GLY A 43 25.23 -6.22 -3.82
CA GLY A 43 26.41 -6.33 -2.98
C GLY A 43 26.50 -5.25 -1.89
N TYR A 44 25.41 -4.52 -1.59
CA TYR A 44 25.37 -3.67 -0.40
C TYR A 44 25.24 -4.51 0.87
N ASP A 45 25.82 -4.01 1.97
CA ASP A 45 25.54 -4.53 3.30
C ASP A 45 24.23 -3.91 3.79
N VAL A 46 23.21 -4.73 4.00
CA VAL A 46 21.84 -4.27 4.26
C VAL A 46 21.40 -4.65 5.66
N ALA A 47 21.03 -3.65 6.46
CA ALA A 47 20.23 -3.83 7.67
C ALA A 47 18.76 -3.54 7.35
N LEU A 48 17.88 -4.46 7.73
CA LEU A 48 16.43 -4.32 7.55
C LEU A 48 15.77 -4.28 8.93
N ALA A 49 15.26 -3.11 9.34
CA ALA A 49 14.63 -2.91 10.64
C ALA A 49 13.11 -3.03 10.56
N GLU A 50 12.52 -3.79 11.46
CA GLU A 50 11.08 -4.01 11.59
C GLU A 50 10.62 -3.74 13.02
N ALA A 51 9.58 -2.92 13.17
CA ALA A 51 8.99 -2.60 14.46
C ALA A 51 8.24 -3.77 15.11
N LYS A 52 7.81 -4.75 14.31
CA LYS A 52 7.08 -5.95 14.74
C LYS A 52 8.00 -7.16 14.85
N THR A 53 7.42 -8.29 15.25
CA THR A 53 8.09 -9.60 15.40
C THR A 53 8.09 -10.43 14.13
N GLU A 54 7.43 -9.97 13.05
CA GLU A 54 7.31 -10.69 11.77
C GLU A 54 7.46 -9.73 10.58
N VAL A 55 7.99 -10.24 9.47
CA VAL A 55 8.10 -9.49 8.22
C VAL A 55 6.78 -9.45 7.45
N GLY A 56 6.65 -8.47 6.53
CA GLY A 56 5.55 -8.41 5.57
C GLY A 56 4.60 -7.22 5.74
N GLY A 57 4.73 -6.46 6.83
CA GLY A 57 3.93 -5.28 7.08
C GLY A 57 2.43 -5.58 7.11
N ARG A 58 1.60 -4.74 6.46
CA ARG A 58 0.14 -4.94 6.39
C ARG A 58 -0.26 -6.22 5.66
N LEU A 59 0.54 -6.68 4.71
CA LEU A 59 0.21 -7.86 3.91
C LEU A 59 0.09 -9.14 4.75
N THR A 60 0.69 -9.19 5.96
CA THR A 60 0.50 -10.29 6.93
C THR A 60 -0.95 -10.40 7.38
N LEU A 61 -1.69 -9.30 7.37
CA LEU A 61 -3.12 -9.24 7.72
C LEU A 61 -3.98 -9.38 6.46
N GLU A 62 -3.67 -8.71 5.38
CA GLU A 62 -4.43 -8.77 4.12
C GLU A 62 -4.52 -10.21 3.57
N ARG A 63 -3.43 -11.00 3.67
CA ARG A 63 -3.43 -12.41 3.25
C ARG A 63 -4.42 -13.31 4.00
N LYS A 64 -4.94 -12.85 5.13
CA LYS A 64 -5.94 -13.55 5.95
C LYS A 64 -7.37 -13.24 5.54
N LEU A 65 -7.58 -12.22 4.71
CA LEU A 65 -8.88 -11.84 4.19
C LEU A 65 -9.39 -12.85 3.15
N PRO A 66 -10.72 -12.93 2.93
CA PRO A 66 -11.32 -13.85 1.97
C PRO A 66 -10.65 -13.76 0.58
N GLY A 67 -10.21 -14.90 0.06
CA GLY A 67 -9.61 -14.99 -1.28
C GLY A 67 -8.19 -14.48 -1.44
N LEU A 68 -7.59 -13.79 -0.45
CA LEU A 68 -6.29 -13.13 -0.60
C LEU A 68 -5.08 -13.94 -0.09
N SER A 69 -5.25 -15.19 0.30
CA SER A 69 -4.16 -16.01 0.87
C SER A 69 -2.93 -16.11 -0.04
N ALA A 70 -3.13 -16.15 -1.35
CA ALA A 70 -2.05 -16.21 -2.34
C ALA A 70 -1.15 -14.95 -2.36
N TRP A 71 -1.62 -13.82 -1.85
CA TRP A 71 -0.83 -12.59 -1.75
C TRP A 71 0.35 -12.74 -0.79
N GLY A 72 0.25 -13.65 0.19
CA GLY A 72 1.36 -13.99 1.06
C GLY A 72 2.62 -14.43 0.34
N ARG A 73 2.53 -14.98 -0.88
CA ARG A 73 3.67 -15.37 -1.70
C ARG A 73 4.64 -14.20 -1.97
N VAL A 74 4.13 -12.98 -1.95
CA VAL A 74 4.97 -11.77 -2.12
C VAL A 74 5.96 -11.64 -0.98
N ILE A 75 5.54 -11.96 0.26
CA ILE A 75 6.38 -11.96 1.46
C ILE A 75 7.26 -13.21 1.45
N ASP A 76 6.62 -14.39 1.37
CA ASP A 76 7.28 -15.69 1.52
C ASP A 76 8.48 -15.83 0.57
N TYR A 77 8.36 -15.37 -0.68
CA TYR A 77 9.43 -15.37 -1.65
C TYR A 77 10.60 -14.49 -1.21
N ARG A 78 10.34 -13.27 -0.76
CA ARG A 78 11.38 -12.30 -0.40
C ARG A 78 12.10 -12.68 0.88
N GLU A 79 11.37 -13.14 1.88
CA GLU A 79 11.92 -13.67 3.12
C GLU A 79 12.88 -14.83 2.83
N TYR A 80 12.42 -15.81 2.02
CA TYR A 80 13.26 -16.94 1.62
C TYR A 80 14.51 -16.51 0.85
N GLN A 81 14.40 -15.54 -0.05
CA GLN A 81 15.55 -15.06 -0.82
C GLN A 81 16.53 -14.25 0.04
N LEU A 82 16.03 -13.39 0.93
CA LEU A 82 16.86 -12.64 1.89
C LEU A 82 17.65 -13.58 2.80
N GLY A 83 17.00 -14.63 3.31
CA GLY A 83 17.65 -15.63 4.16
C GLY A 83 18.81 -16.39 3.50
N LYS A 84 18.99 -16.30 2.18
CA LYS A 84 20.15 -16.88 1.47
C LYS A 84 21.34 -15.94 1.34
N LEU A 85 21.17 -14.65 1.66
CA LEU A 85 22.16 -13.63 1.46
C LEU A 85 22.86 -13.33 2.79
N SER A 86 24.18 -13.47 2.82
CA SER A 86 24.99 -13.22 4.02
C SER A 86 25.23 -11.75 4.32
N ASN A 87 24.89 -10.87 3.38
CA ASN A 87 25.02 -9.42 3.47
C ASN A 87 23.69 -8.70 3.68
N ALA A 88 22.65 -9.42 4.14
CA ALA A 88 21.38 -8.85 4.55
C ALA A 88 20.96 -9.43 5.90
N GLU A 89 20.64 -8.56 6.86
CA GLU A 89 20.23 -8.97 8.20
C GLU A 89 18.95 -8.23 8.59
N THR A 90 18.00 -8.96 9.21
CA THR A 90 16.72 -8.40 9.66
C THR A 90 16.69 -8.30 11.17
N TYR A 91 16.35 -7.12 11.68
CA TYR A 91 16.21 -6.79 13.09
C TYR A 91 14.75 -6.55 13.42
N PHE A 92 14.18 -7.41 14.26
CA PHE A 92 12.80 -7.30 14.74
C PHE A 92 12.71 -6.46 16.02
N ASP A 93 11.48 -6.13 16.42
CA ASP A 93 11.19 -5.28 17.59
C ASP A 93 12.02 -3.97 17.57
N SER A 94 12.26 -3.44 16.38
CA SER A 94 13.17 -2.33 16.11
C SER A 94 12.42 -1.16 15.48
N GLU A 95 11.58 -0.49 16.27
CA GLU A 95 11.00 0.81 15.89
C GLU A 95 12.09 1.88 16.07
N LEU A 96 12.54 2.48 14.96
CA LEU A 96 13.66 3.40 14.95
C LEU A 96 13.21 4.86 15.02
N SER A 97 13.88 5.64 15.88
CA SER A 97 13.84 7.10 15.88
C SER A 97 14.88 7.70 14.92
N ALA A 98 14.76 8.99 14.61
CA ALA A 98 15.75 9.70 13.82
C ALA A 98 17.13 9.70 14.50
N ASP A 99 17.18 9.81 15.84
CA ASP A 99 18.45 9.75 16.61
C ASP A 99 19.17 8.43 16.40
N GLN A 100 18.46 7.30 16.52
CA GLN A 100 19.02 5.97 16.32
C GLN A 100 19.50 5.77 14.87
N VAL A 101 18.73 6.24 13.88
CA VAL A 101 19.13 6.14 12.48
C VAL A 101 20.42 6.90 12.21
N LEU A 102 20.58 8.11 12.75
CA LEU A 102 21.80 8.90 12.60
C LEU A 102 22.99 8.29 13.38
N GLU A 103 22.73 7.73 14.57
CA GLU A 103 23.74 7.04 15.38
C GLU A 103 24.30 5.80 14.69
N PHE A 104 23.46 5.05 13.95
CA PHE A 104 23.90 3.84 13.21
C PHE A 104 24.83 4.14 12.03
N GLY A 105 24.77 5.32 11.46
CA GLY A 105 25.69 5.79 10.44
C GLY A 105 25.69 5.00 9.13
N PHE A 106 24.55 4.42 8.72
CA PHE A 106 24.43 3.81 7.40
C PHE A 106 24.49 4.88 6.31
N GLU A 107 25.25 4.62 5.25
CA GLU A 107 25.43 5.58 4.16
C GLU A 107 24.11 5.91 3.44
N ASN A 108 23.20 4.95 3.32
CA ASN A 108 21.90 5.13 2.66
C ASN A 108 20.78 4.65 3.56
N VAL A 109 19.77 5.49 3.73
CA VAL A 109 18.57 5.18 4.52
C VAL A 109 17.35 5.14 3.61
N CYS A 110 16.63 4.03 3.64
CA CYS A 110 15.41 3.80 2.89
C CYS A 110 14.23 3.63 3.83
N VAL A 111 13.33 4.60 3.91
CA VAL A 111 12.14 4.58 4.75
C VAL A 111 10.98 3.98 3.96
N ALA A 112 10.47 2.83 4.43
CA ALA A 112 9.39 2.05 3.82
C ALA A 112 8.30 1.68 4.84
N THR A 113 7.96 2.62 5.71
CA THR A 113 7.13 2.46 6.91
C THR A 113 5.64 2.27 6.63
N GLY A 114 5.23 2.34 5.36
CA GLY A 114 3.87 1.99 4.95
C GLY A 114 2.86 3.12 5.10
N SER A 115 1.60 2.78 5.36
CA SER A 115 0.48 3.72 5.45
C SER A 115 -0.64 3.15 6.32
N SER A 116 -1.59 3.99 6.73
CA SER A 116 -2.81 3.59 7.45
C SER A 116 -4.07 4.08 6.75
N TRP A 117 -5.20 3.36 6.90
CA TRP A 117 -6.48 3.75 6.32
C TRP A 117 -7.11 4.91 7.09
N ARG A 118 -7.70 5.86 6.35
CA ARG A 118 -8.40 7.01 6.91
C ARG A 118 -9.81 6.65 7.36
N ALA A 119 -10.20 7.13 8.55
CA ALA A 119 -11.55 6.98 9.08
C ALA A 119 -12.45 8.20 8.81
N ASP A 120 -11.91 9.28 8.25
CA ASP A 120 -12.63 10.54 8.05
C ASP A 120 -13.36 10.64 6.70
N GLY A 121 -13.15 9.65 5.82
CA GLY A 121 -13.77 9.56 4.51
C GLY A 121 -13.13 10.42 3.41
N VAL A 122 -12.03 11.13 3.70
CA VAL A 122 -11.27 11.79 2.64
C VAL A 122 -10.74 10.74 1.68
N SER A 123 -11.03 10.91 0.41
CA SER A 123 -10.80 9.92 -0.63
C SER A 123 -10.84 10.57 -2.02
N ARG A 124 -11.03 9.80 -3.08
CA ARG A 124 -11.09 10.32 -4.46
C ARG A 124 -12.31 11.23 -4.68
N GLN A 125 -13.46 10.83 -4.12
CA GLN A 125 -14.71 11.59 -4.21
C GLN A 125 -14.76 12.75 -3.22
N HIS A 126 -14.13 12.62 -2.06
CA HIS A 126 -14.20 13.56 -0.97
C HIS A 126 -12.85 14.17 -0.62
N VAL A 127 -12.63 15.44 -0.95
CA VAL A 127 -11.41 16.20 -0.59
C VAL A 127 -11.43 16.74 0.85
N ARG A 128 -12.56 16.59 1.55
CA ARG A 128 -12.75 17.00 2.95
C ARG A 128 -13.37 15.85 3.74
N PRO A 129 -13.18 15.80 5.07
CA PRO A 129 -13.85 14.83 5.92
C PRO A 129 -15.37 14.83 5.71
N ILE A 130 -15.96 13.63 5.71
CA ILE A 130 -17.42 13.46 5.59
C ILE A 130 -18.08 13.98 6.86
N GLU A 131 -19.18 14.73 6.68
CA GLU A 131 -19.95 15.32 7.78
C GLU A 131 -20.54 14.23 8.69
N ARG A 132 -20.33 14.38 10.00
CA ARG A 132 -20.79 13.42 11.02
C ARG A 132 -21.71 14.12 12.02
N HIS A 133 -22.92 13.57 12.21
CA HIS A 133 -23.88 13.99 13.22
C HIS A 133 -24.31 12.79 14.06
N GLY A 134 -23.85 12.73 15.32
CA GLY A 134 -24.06 11.62 16.22
C GLY A 134 -22.87 10.68 16.32
N ASP A 135 -23.05 9.59 17.08
CA ASP A 135 -21.99 8.67 17.50
C ASP A 135 -21.95 7.38 16.63
N MET A 136 -22.23 7.49 15.33
CA MET A 136 -22.13 6.36 14.42
C MET A 136 -20.72 5.75 14.48
N PRO A 137 -20.60 4.45 14.82
CA PRO A 137 -19.32 3.77 14.78
C PRO A 137 -18.76 3.72 13.35
N VAL A 138 -17.50 4.15 13.20
CA VAL A 138 -16.80 4.14 11.92
C VAL A 138 -15.58 3.23 12.04
N PHE A 139 -15.44 2.34 11.09
CA PHE A 139 -14.35 1.38 10.97
C PHE A 139 -13.57 1.60 9.69
N THR A 140 -12.32 1.22 9.73
CA THR A 140 -11.42 1.17 8.56
C THR A 140 -11.04 -0.26 8.24
N PRO A 141 -10.45 -0.55 7.08
CA PRO A 141 -9.87 -1.85 6.80
C PRO A 141 -8.87 -2.31 7.87
N ASP A 142 -8.08 -1.38 8.44
CA ASP A 142 -7.12 -1.71 9.51
C ASP A 142 -7.83 -2.20 10.78
N ASP A 143 -9.00 -1.63 11.12
CA ASP A 143 -9.83 -2.08 12.24
C ASP A 143 -10.34 -3.52 12.03
N LEU A 144 -10.88 -3.80 10.84
CA LEU A 144 -11.43 -5.12 10.52
C LEU A 144 -10.33 -6.19 10.49
N MET A 145 -9.18 -5.86 9.92
CA MET A 145 -8.01 -6.75 9.89
C MET A 145 -7.43 -6.99 11.29
N ALA A 146 -7.58 -6.05 12.21
CA ALA A 146 -7.24 -6.20 13.63
C ALA A 146 -8.29 -7.00 14.43
N GLY A 147 -9.37 -7.49 13.79
CA GLY A 147 -10.43 -8.26 14.41
C GLY A 147 -11.52 -7.42 15.09
N ARG A 148 -11.51 -6.11 14.93
CA ARG A 148 -12.59 -5.21 15.40
C ARG A 148 -13.69 -5.18 14.35
N LEU A 149 -14.70 -6.03 14.51
CA LEU A 149 -15.79 -6.18 13.55
C LEU A 149 -17.05 -5.49 14.05
N PRO A 150 -17.76 -4.71 13.20
CA PRO A 150 -19.11 -4.23 13.51
C PRO A 150 -20.12 -5.37 13.52
N THR A 151 -21.31 -5.08 14.01
CA THR A 151 -22.47 -5.98 13.97
C THR A 151 -23.69 -5.26 13.42
N GLY A 152 -24.74 -6.00 13.03
CA GLY A 152 -26.00 -5.44 12.55
C GLY A 152 -25.93 -4.98 11.09
N LYS A 153 -26.56 -3.82 10.80
CA LYS A 153 -26.60 -3.21 9.47
C LYS A 153 -25.34 -2.37 9.25
N VAL A 154 -24.53 -2.73 8.28
CA VAL A 154 -23.27 -2.06 7.98
C VAL A 154 -23.32 -1.42 6.61
N VAL A 155 -23.08 -0.12 6.54
CA VAL A 155 -22.79 0.55 5.27
C VAL A 155 -21.29 0.48 5.02
N LEU A 156 -20.88 -0.22 3.97
CA LEU A 156 -19.51 -0.21 3.47
C LEU A 156 -19.40 0.77 2.31
N TYR A 157 -18.65 1.83 2.51
CA TYR A 157 -18.34 2.83 1.47
C TYR A 157 -16.98 2.56 0.85
N ASP A 158 -16.95 2.23 -0.44
CA ASP A 158 -15.73 1.94 -1.20
C ASP A 158 -15.43 3.02 -2.24
N ASP A 159 -14.40 3.82 -1.98
CA ASP A 159 -13.84 4.82 -2.90
C ASP A 159 -12.36 4.50 -3.26
N ASP A 160 -11.86 3.32 -2.86
CA ASP A 160 -10.59 2.76 -3.33
C ASP A 160 -10.75 2.08 -4.71
N HIS A 161 -11.92 1.46 -4.92
CA HIS A 161 -12.32 0.79 -6.17
C HIS A 161 -11.45 -0.41 -6.56
N TYR A 162 -10.70 -0.98 -5.62
CA TYR A 162 -9.86 -2.13 -5.87
C TYR A 162 -10.40 -3.40 -5.17
N TYR A 163 -9.55 -4.25 -4.59
CA TYR A 163 -9.99 -5.49 -3.94
C TYR A 163 -10.57 -5.28 -2.54
N MET A 164 -10.11 -4.26 -1.82
CA MET A 164 -10.36 -4.15 -0.37
C MET A 164 -11.85 -4.08 -0.03
N GLY A 165 -12.61 -3.24 -0.72
CA GLY A 165 -14.07 -3.13 -0.49
C GLY A 165 -14.79 -4.47 -0.63
N GLY A 166 -14.52 -5.18 -1.75
CA GLY A 166 -15.15 -6.48 -2.02
C GLY A 166 -14.84 -7.55 -0.97
N VAL A 167 -13.57 -7.73 -0.62
CA VAL A 167 -13.18 -8.76 0.37
C VAL A 167 -13.66 -8.44 1.78
N LEU A 168 -13.76 -7.16 2.15
CA LEU A 168 -14.32 -6.76 3.44
C LEU A 168 -15.84 -6.95 3.49
N ALA A 169 -16.55 -6.73 2.38
CA ALA A 169 -17.97 -7.07 2.31
C ALA A 169 -18.20 -8.57 2.52
N GLU A 170 -17.39 -9.43 1.89
CA GLU A 170 -17.43 -10.87 2.13
C GLU A 170 -17.15 -11.22 3.60
N LEU A 171 -16.15 -10.58 4.20
CA LEU A 171 -15.82 -10.78 5.62
C LEU A 171 -16.99 -10.42 6.53
N LEU A 172 -17.62 -9.25 6.30
CA LEU A 172 -18.74 -8.76 7.09
C LEU A 172 -19.96 -9.66 7.00
N VAL A 173 -20.35 -10.06 5.78
CA VAL A 173 -21.47 -11.00 5.57
C VAL A 173 -21.19 -12.34 6.25
N SER A 174 -19.98 -12.86 6.13
CA SER A 174 -19.57 -14.13 6.78
C SER A 174 -19.62 -14.03 8.31
N ASN A 175 -19.55 -12.82 8.88
CA ASN A 175 -19.70 -12.55 10.31
C ASN A 175 -21.14 -12.14 10.70
N GLY A 176 -22.11 -12.30 9.81
CA GLY A 176 -23.53 -12.10 10.09
C GLY A 176 -24.02 -10.66 9.99
N CYS A 177 -23.26 -9.76 9.37
CA CYS A 177 -23.71 -8.39 9.09
C CYS A 177 -24.63 -8.35 7.86
N ALA A 178 -25.63 -7.46 7.89
CA ALA A 178 -26.39 -7.04 6.71
C ALA A 178 -25.61 -5.88 6.05
N VAL A 179 -25.06 -6.10 4.86
CA VAL A 179 -24.14 -5.17 4.21
C VAL A 179 -24.84 -4.41 3.08
N SER A 180 -24.84 -3.07 3.18
CA SER A 180 -25.14 -2.15 2.07
C SER A 180 -23.82 -1.60 1.51
N PHE A 181 -23.43 -2.03 0.32
CA PHE A 181 -22.21 -1.63 -0.37
C PHE A 181 -22.45 -0.37 -1.20
N VAL A 182 -21.83 0.73 -0.82
CA VAL A 182 -21.98 2.03 -1.48
C VAL A 182 -20.70 2.37 -2.24
N VAL A 183 -20.82 2.68 -3.51
CA VAL A 183 -19.67 3.01 -4.37
C VAL A 183 -20.02 4.15 -5.33
N PRO A 184 -19.13 5.17 -5.49
CA PRO A 184 -19.36 6.27 -6.43
C PRO A 184 -19.17 5.87 -7.89
N SER A 185 -18.60 4.70 -8.18
CA SER A 185 -18.45 4.16 -9.52
C SER A 185 -19.70 3.42 -10.02
N ALA A 186 -19.74 3.14 -11.32
CA ALA A 186 -20.76 2.33 -11.99
C ALA A 186 -20.63 0.81 -11.71
N TYR A 187 -19.53 0.39 -11.11
CA TYR A 187 -19.22 -1.01 -10.78
C TYR A 187 -18.57 -1.12 -9.41
N VAL A 188 -18.82 -2.24 -8.73
CA VAL A 188 -18.04 -2.62 -7.55
C VAL A 188 -16.63 -2.98 -7.99
N SER A 189 -15.62 -2.53 -7.23
CA SER A 189 -14.20 -2.85 -7.53
C SER A 189 -13.81 -2.52 -8.98
N ASP A 190 -14.18 -1.34 -9.47
CA ASP A 190 -14.12 -0.91 -10.89
C ASP A 190 -12.73 -1.09 -11.50
N TRP A 191 -11.65 -0.86 -10.75
CA TRP A 191 -10.27 -1.08 -11.22
C TRP A 191 -9.96 -2.54 -11.56
N THR A 192 -10.72 -3.51 -11.03
CA THR A 192 -10.53 -4.94 -11.33
C THR A 192 -11.07 -5.37 -12.70
N ILE A 193 -11.68 -4.44 -13.45
CA ILE A 193 -11.94 -4.62 -14.90
C ILE A 193 -10.61 -4.90 -15.63
N ASN A 194 -9.53 -4.23 -15.22
CA ASN A 194 -8.21 -4.40 -15.83
C ASN A 194 -7.58 -5.77 -15.55
N THR A 195 -7.99 -6.45 -14.49
CA THR A 195 -7.56 -7.81 -14.13
C THR A 195 -8.57 -8.89 -14.55
N LEU A 196 -9.69 -8.48 -15.18
CA LEU A 196 -10.79 -9.36 -15.63
C LEU A 196 -11.53 -10.06 -14.48
N GLU A 197 -11.51 -9.51 -13.27
CA GLU A 197 -12.12 -10.10 -12.07
C GLU A 197 -13.41 -9.40 -11.65
N GLN A 198 -13.66 -8.20 -12.14
CA GLN A 198 -14.76 -7.33 -11.70
C GLN A 198 -16.12 -8.04 -11.69
N GLU A 199 -16.49 -8.71 -12.80
CA GLU A 199 -17.77 -9.41 -12.91
C GLU A 199 -17.91 -10.54 -11.88
N THR A 200 -16.82 -11.25 -11.63
CA THR A 200 -16.79 -12.34 -10.66
C THR A 200 -16.95 -11.82 -9.23
N ILE A 201 -16.28 -10.72 -8.91
CA ILE A 201 -16.39 -10.07 -7.58
C ILE A 201 -17.84 -9.59 -7.36
N GLN A 202 -18.40 -8.84 -8.29
CA GLN A 202 -19.75 -8.29 -8.13
C GLN A 202 -20.82 -9.38 -8.07
N ARG A 203 -20.71 -10.42 -8.90
CA ARG A 203 -21.60 -11.59 -8.87
C ARG A 203 -21.58 -12.25 -7.51
N ARG A 204 -20.39 -12.52 -6.97
CA ARG A 204 -20.22 -13.15 -5.66
C ARG A 204 -20.88 -12.34 -4.54
N LEU A 205 -20.72 -11.04 -4.53
CA LEU A 205 -21.36 -10.17 -3.53
C LEU A 205 -22.89 -10.21 -3.63
N LEU A 206 -23.44 -10.21 -4.85
CA LEU A 206 -24.88 -10.36 -5.06
C LEU A 206 -25.39 -11.73 -4.59
N GLU A 207 -24.67 -12.81 -4.89
CA GLU A 207 -25.01 -14.17 -4.43
C GLU A 207 -24.95 -14.28 -2.90
N MET A 208 -24.10 -13.51 -2.23
CA MET A 208 -24.03 -13.44 -0.77
C MET A 208 -25.09 -12.52 -0.14
N GLY A 209 -25.94 -11.88 -0.93
CA GLY A 209 -27.01 -11.02 -0.45
C GLY A 209 -26.58 -9.60 -0.08
N VAL A 210 -25.42 -9.14 -0.57
CA VAL A 210 -24.99 -7.74 -0.39
C VAL A 210 -25.89 -6.82 -1.20
N GLU A 211 -26.44 -5.79 -0.56
CA GLU A 211 -27.18 -4.73 -1.23
C GLU A 211 -26.20 -3.73 -1.85
N ILE A 212 -26.20 -3.59 -3.19
CA ILE A 212 -25.23 -2.76 -3.91
C ILE A 212 -25.88 -1.46 -4.37
N HIS A 213 -25.27 -0.33 -3.99
CA HIS A 213 -25.67 1.04 -4.35
C HIS A 213 -24.57 1.69 -5.20
N LEU A 214 -24.73 1.61 -6.52
CA LEU A 214 -23.79 2.17 -7.51
C LEU A 214 -24.04 3.67 -7.75
N ASN A 215 -23.01 4.38 -8.21
CA ASN A 215 -23.04 5.82 -8.49
C ASN A 215 -23.53 6.64 -7.28
N ARG A 216 -23.09 6.26 -6.09
CA ARG A 216 -23.44 6.90 -4.82
C ARG A 216 -22.21 7.29 -4.02
N GLY A 217 -22.10 8.57 -3.68
CA GLY A 217 -21.18 9.08 -2.67
C GLY A 217 -21.77 8.98 -1.26
N LEU A 218 -20.93 9.06 -0.23
CA LEU A 218 -21.35 9.12 1.16
C LEU A 218 -21.41 10.59 1.62
N ALA A 219 -22.59 11.19 1.59
CA ALA A 219 -22.74 12.61 1.86
C ALA A 219 -22.65 12.97 3.35
N LYS A 220 -23.21 12.11 4.24
CA LYS A 220 -23.30 12.41 5.67
C LYS A 220 -23.54 11.15 6.48
N MET A 221 -22.98 11.10 7.69
CA MET A 221 -23.26 10.07 8.70
C MET A 221 -24.10 10.65 9.84
N GLU A 222 -25.20 9.96 10.19
CA GLU A 222 -26.10 10.29 11.30
C GLU A 222 -26.04 9.17 12.35
N ALA A 223 -26.74 9.29 13.47
CA ALA A 223 -26.63 8.32 14.58
C ALA A 223 -27.01 6.87 14.21
N GLN A 224 -27.98 6.68 13.32
CA GLN A 224 -28.52 5.35 12.93
C GLN A 224 -28.75 5.24 11.42
N SER A 225 -28.17 6.10 10.64
CA SER A 225 -28.31 6.10 9.19
C SER A 225 -27.16 6.86 8.54
N VAL A 226 -27.00 6.62 7.24
CA VAL A 226 -26.17 7.45 6.38
C VAL A 226 -27.01 8.07 5.27
N LEU A 227 -26.62 9.26 4.84
CA LEU A 227 -27.14 9.87 3.62
C LEU A 227 -26.13 9.65 2.51
N THR A 228 -26.55 9.02 1.44
CA THR A 228 -25.79 8.91 0.20
C THR A 228 -26.32 9.89 -0.83
N ASN A 229 -25.48 10.40 -1.71
CA ASN A 229 -25.87 11.27 -2.82
C ASN A 229 -25.57 10.61 -4.16
N CYS A 230 -26.46 10.84 -5.13
CA CYS A 230 -26.21 10.42 -6.51
C CYS A 230 -25.07 11.24 -7.11
N THR A 231 -24.08 10.60 -7.70
CA THR A 231 -22.90 11.26 -8.30
C THR A 231 -23.22 12.15 -9.51
N TYR A 232 -24.43 12.03 -10.06
CA TYR A 232 -24.89 12.82 -11.22
C TYR A 232 -25.86 13.95 -10.86
N THR A 233 -26.73 13.72 -9.85
CA THR A 233 -27.86 14.63 -9.57
C THR A 233 -27.87 15.18 -8.16
N ASP A 234 -26.95 14.77 -7.31
CA ASP A 234 -26.87 15.06 -5.87
C ASP A 234 -28.11 14.64 -5.06
N GLN A 235 -29.03 13.88 -5.67
CA GLN A 235 -30.21 13.38 -4.99
C GLN A 235 -29.82 12.50 -3.80
N LEU A 236 -30.31 12.86 -2.62
CA LEU A 236 -30.03 12.14 -1.39
C LEU A 236 -30.90 10.88 -1.24
N THR A 237 -30.29 9.84 -0.70
CA THR A 237 -30.97 8.60 -0.28
C THR A 237 -30.48 8.24 1.10
N ARG A 238 -31.41 7.88 2.00
CA ARG A 238 -31.11 7.44 3.36
C ARG A 238 -30.97 5.92 3.38
N LEU A 239 -29.93 5.42 4.05
CA LEU A 239 -29.72 4.02 4.37
C LEU A 239 -29.61 3.87 5.89
N ASP A 240 -30.36 2.92 6.47
CA ASP A 240 -30.21 2.59 7.88
C ASP A 240 -28.85 1.91 8.12
N ALA A 241 -28.18 2.28 9.19
CA ALA A 241 -26.88 1.72 9.53
C ALA A 241 -26.66 1.73 11.04
N ASP A 242 -26.07 0.66 11.54
CA ASP A 242 -25.54 0.55 12.90
C ASP A 242 -24.04 0.89 12.93
N ALA A 243 -23.37 0.77 11.79
CA ALA A 243 -21.96 1.11 11.62
C ALA A 243 -21.62 1.45 10.16
N VAL A 244 -20.52 2.16 9.97
CA VAL A 244 -19.94 2.47 8.65
C VAL A 244 -18.52 1.91 8.56
N VAL A 245 -18.19 1.27 7.44
CA VAL A 245 -16.82 0.89 7.08
C VAL A 245 -16.39 1.78 5.92
N ILE A 246 -15.28 2.49 6.08
CA ILE A 246 -14.75 3.40 5.05
C ILE A 246 -13.52 2.78 4.41
N VAL A 247 -13.62 2.48 3.12
CA VAL A 247 -12.51 2.04 2.25
C VAL A 247 -12.21 3.19 1.29
N GLY A 248 -11.45 4.18 1.79
CA GLY A 248 -11.17 5.40 1.02
C GLY A 248 -9.70 5.53 0.68
N SER A 249 -9.06 6.59 1.16
CA SER A 249 -7.62 6.80 0.99
C SER A 249 -6.82 6.34 2.21
N ARG A 250 -5.51 6.25 2.02
CA ARG A 250 -4.54 5.92 3.06
C ARG A 250 -3.63 7.10 3.35
N LEU A 251 -3.21 7.24 4.60
CA LEU A 251 -2.22 8.22 5.02
C LEU A 251 -0.84 7.57 5.02
N PRO A 252 0.13 8.13 4.31
CA PRO A 252 1.52 7.73 4.42
C PRO A 252 2.03 7.81 5.86
N GLU A 253 2.81 6.83 6.29
CA GLU A 253 3.54 6.88 7.55
C GLU A 253 4.96 7.40 7.28
N ASP A 254 5.09 8.71 7.16
CA ASP A 254 6.32 9.38 6.76
C ASP A 254 7.04 10.12 7.90
N ARG A 255 6.57 9.99 9.14
CA ARG A 255 7.08 10.71 10.31
C ARG A 255 8.60 10.58 10.48
N LEU A 256 9.14 9.37 10.35
CA LEU A 256 10.58 9.15 10.44
C LEU A 256 11.34 9.89 9.33
N TYR A 257 10.82 9.84 8.10
CA TYR A 257 11.42 10.54 6.97
C TYR A 257 11.44 12.06 7.20
N GLN A 258 10.32 12.64 7.65
CA GLN A 258 10.23 14.07 7.94
C GLN A 258 11.17 14.48 9.08
N ALA A 259 11.29 13.66 10.13
CA ALA A 259 12.21 13.89 11.22
C ALA A 259 13.68 13.87 10.77
N LEU A 260 14.05 12.94 9.88
CA LEU A 260 15.38 12.88 9.29
C LEU A 260 15.65 14.06 8.35
N LYS A 261 14.66 14.43 7.52
CA LYS A 261 14.78 15.60 6.62
C LYS A 261 14.93 16.91 7.36
N ALA A 262 14.29 17.07 8.51
CA ALA A 262 14.45 18.25 9.36
C ALA A 262 15.87 18.41 9.94
N ARG A 263 16.69 17.36 9.86
CA ARG A 263 18.08 17.25 10.37
C ARG A 263 19.06 16.94 9.26
N GLU A 264 18.80 17.38 8.05
CA GLU A 264 19.63 17.08 6.87
C GLU A 264 21.07 17.62 7.02
N ASP A 265 21.25 18.67 7.78
CA ASP A 265 22.55 19.26 8.13
C ASP A 265 23.42 18.35 9.00
N GLU A 266 22.85 17.41 9.73
CA GLU A 266 23.56 16.44 10.56
C GLU A 266 23.98 15.19 9.77
N TRP A 267 23.45 14.94 8.58
CA TRP A 267 23.69 13.70 7.84
C TRP A 267 25.16 13.44 7.54
N ALA A 268 25.88 14.47 7.11
CA ALA A 268 27.29 14.35 6.76
C ALA A 268 28.14 13.90 7.96
N ASP A 269 27.89 14.47 9.13
CA ASP A 269 28.61 14.12 10.37
C ASP A 269 28.24 12.70 10.86
N ALA A 270 27.01 12.26 10.60
CA ALA A 270 26.53 10.91 10.87
C ALA A 270 26.96 9.87 9.80
N GLY A 271 27.61 10.30 8.72
CA GLY A 271 27.99 9.40 7.63
C GLY A 271 26.86 9.05 6.66
N VAL A 272 25.70 9.68 6.78
CA VAL A 272 24.52 9.45 5.92
C VAL A 272 24.64 10.27 4.64
N ARG A 273 24.56 9.63 3.48
CA ARG A 273 24.62 10.26 2.16
C ARG A 273 23.23 10.52 1.58
N SER A 274 22.29 9.62 1.86
CA SER A 274 20.93 9.76 1.33
C SER A 274 19.88 9.20 2.27
N VAL A 275 18.71 9.87 2.30
CA VAL A 275 17.49 9.38 2.93
C VAL A 275 16.38 9.41 1.88
N SER A 276 15.77 8.27 1.63
CA SER A 276 14.72 8.11 0.62
C SER A 276 13.45 7.54 1.23
N LEU A 277 12.31 7.99 0.71
CA LEU A 277 10.98 7.52 1.10
C LEU A 277 10.38 6.72 -0.04
N ILE A 278 9.93 5.48 0.22
CA ILE A 278 9.42 4.59 -0.82
C ILE A 278 8.11 3.89 -0.45
N GLY A 279 7.48 3.31 -1.46
CA GLY A 279 6.25 2.52 -1.30
C GLY A 279 5.11 3.34 -0.73
N ASP A 280 4.27 2.73 0.10
CA ASP A 280 3.09 3.36 0.69
C ASP A 280 3.43 4.53 1.65
N ALA A 281 4.63 4.57 2.19
CA ALA A 281 5.09 5.70 3.00
C ALA A 281 5.28 6.97 2.16
N ASN A 282 5.52 6.83 0.85
CA ASN A 282 5.59 7.93 -0.11
C ASN A 282 4.25 8.17 -0.81
N ALA A 283 3.69 7.10 -1.41
CA ALA A 283 2.43 7.16 -2.14
C ALA A 283 1.71 5.81 -2.07
N PRO A 284 0.65 5.70 -1.25
CA PRO A 284 -0.10 4.46 -1.09
C PRO A 284 -0.67 3.95 -2.42
N GLY A 285 -0.49 2.65 -2.69
CA GLY A 285 -0.93 2.04 -3.93
C GLY A 285 -1.04 0.51 -3.85
N PRO A 286 -1.29 -0.16 -4.98
CA PRO A 286 -1.29 -1.62 -5.07
C PRO A 286 0.07 -2.23 -4.69
N ILE A 287 0.07 -3.50 -4.28
CA ILE A 287 1.30 -4.26 -3.93
C ILE A 287 2.35 -4.18 -5.04
N ALA A 288 1.92 -4.22 -6.29
CA ALA A 288 2.81 -4.11 -7.45
C ALA A 288 3.60 -2.78 -7.47
N TRP A 289 2.95 -1.67 -7.06
CA TRP A 289 3.63 -0.37 -6.96
C TRP A 289 4.61 -0.33 -5.80
N ALA A 290 4.25 -0.94 -4.67
CA ALA A 290 5.13 -1.04 -3.52
C ALA A 290 6.41 -1.85 -3.85
N THR A 291 6.27 -3.02 -4.47
CA THR A 291 7.41 -3.83 -4.90
C THR A 291 8.23 -3.12 -5.98
N TYR A 292 7.57 -2.45 -6.93
CA TYR A 292 8.27 -1.66 -7.94
C TYR A 292 9.05 -0.51 -7.32
N ALA A 293 8.49 0.21 -6.35
CA ALA A 293 9.18 1.31 -5.66
C ALA A 293 10.46 0.82 -4.97
N GLY A 294 10.42 -0.34 -4.30
CA GLY A 294 11.60 -0.97 -3.69
C GLY A 294 12.65 -1.37 -4.71
N HIS A 295 12.23 -2.02 -5.79
CA HIS A 295 13.10 -2.39 -6.90
C HIS A 295 13.75 -1.17 -7.55
N ARG A 296 12.95 -0.16 -7.86
CA ARG A 296 13.39 1.11 -8.45
C ARG A 296 14.43 1.81 -7.58
N TYR A 297 14.15 1.96 -6.29
CA TYR A 297 15.09 2.55 -5.34
C TYR A 297 16.44 1.83 -5.39
N ALA A 298 16.41 0.50 -5.29
CA ALA A 298 17.63 -0.29 -5.31
C ALA A 298 18.39 -0.21 -6.65
N ARG A 299 17.71 -0.07 -7.76
CA ARG A 299 18.33 0.05 -9.10
C ARG A 299 18.95 1.43 -9.33
N GLU A 300 18.29 2.48 -8.82
CA GLU A 300 18.73 3.87 -9.00
C GLU A 300 19.81 4.31 -8.00
N LEU A 301 19.92 3.64 -6.84
CA LEU A 301 20.91 3.98 -5.82
C LEU A 301 22.33 3.92 -6.40
N ASP A 302 23.10 4.99 -6.21
CA ASP A 302 24.46 5.17 -6.76
C ASP A 302 24.56 5.00 -8.29
N GLY A 303 23.42 5.03 -8.99
CA GLY A 303 23.39 5.05 -10.45
C GLY A 303 23.48 6.45 -11.02
N GLU A 304 23.81 6.56 -12.30
CA GLU A 304 23.65 7.82 -13.02
C GLU A 304 22.16 8.20 -13.04
N ASN A 305 21.86 9.45 -12.64
CA ASN A 305 20.53 9.99 -12.81
C ASN A 305 20.31 10.31 -14.30
N ILE A 306 19.76 9.35 -15.03
CA ILE A 306 19.43 9.52 -16.46
C ILE A 306 18.19 10.39 -16.68
N GLY A 307 17.60 10.95 -15.60
CA GLY A 307 16.42 11.81 -15.64
C GLY A 307 15.18 11.10 -16.17
N ASP A 308 14.25 11.88 -16.72
CA ASP A 308 13.16 11.36 -17.56
C ASP A 308 13.77 10.93 -18.88
N ALA A 309 14.22 9.71 -18.90
CA ALA A 309 15.09 9.16 -19.90
C ALA A 309 14.58 9.40 -21.32
N LEU A 310 15.52 9.64 -22.21
CA LEU A 310 15.29 9.55 -23.66
C LEU A 310 14.49 8.28 -23.98
N PRO A 311 13.53 8.36 -24.91
CA PRO A 311 12.75 7.19 -25.31
C PRO A 311 13.69 6.07 -25.70
N PHE A 312 13.52 4.93 -25.05
CA PHE A 312 14.28 3.74 -25.38
C PHE A 312 14.02 3.35 -26.85
N LYS A 313 15.08 3.18 -27.64
CA LYS A 313 14.94 2.58 -28.97
C LYS A 313 14.61 1.11 -28.78
N ARG A 314 13.40 0.71 -29.11
CA ARG A 314 13.05 -0.70 -29.20
C ARG A 314 13.99 -1.41 -30.18
N GLU A 315 14.44 -2.58 -29.81
CA GLU A 315 15.04 -3.50 -30.76
C GLU A 315 14.03 -3.73 -31.91
N ILE A 316 14.43 -3.38 -33.09
CA ILE A 316 13.66 -3.72 -34.27
C ILE A 316 14.18 -5.09 -34.71
N ALA A 317 13.32 -6.11 -34.67
CA ALA A 317 13.68 -7.40 -35.24
C ALA A 317 14.00 -7.19 -36.73
N GLU A 318 15.26 -7.41 -37.12
CA GLU A 318 15.61 -7.49 -38.54
C GLU A 318 15.04 -8.79 -39.07
N LEU A 319 14.15 -8.67 -40.03
CA LEU A 319 13.71 -9.84 -40.82
C LEU A 319 14.93 -10.28 -41.62
N ILE A 320 15.43 -11.46 -41.32
CA ILE A 320 16.44 -12.11 -42.11
C ILE A 320 15.72 -12.65 -43.36
N ASP A 321 16.04 -12.12 -44.56
CA ASP A 321 15.53 -12.59 -45.86
C ASP A 321 15.96 -14.04 -46.14
#